data_bf738568936bb2abfefd133d6126ca12
#
_entry.id   bf738568936bb2abfefd133d6126ca12
#
_cell.length_a   1.000
_cell.length_b   1.000
_cell.length_c   1.000
_cell.angle_alpha   90.00
_cell.angle_beta   90.00
_cell.angle_gamma   90.00
#
_symmetry.space_group_name_H-M   'P 1'
#
loop_
_entity.id
_entity.type
_entity.pdbx_description
1 polymer ?
#
loop_
_entity_poly.entity_id
_entity_poly.type
_entity_poly.pdbx_seq_one_letter_code
_entity_poly.pdbx_strand_id
1 'polypeptide(L)'
;MFLNQLSNQGARTLFLELAVMVAMIEGNKQSMAKQVADNIQGRKDYISPYATFIDNLELIRLEEYTKELSYHIDESDDFHDFLYDILSKKGRYYNYLGREEETLKSLFNKSKEKILDEYKNNANIKQDILNKLVGEGIDLLSLDKNVMENLILELAEIKMQVFLQVLEYFVEERACISRLTEKDKKIIIFELIGMGFSNNNLDEKEFLLIQEVAKLFDIDAEYLEEFKDLVKVIYKVQKEASDLINE
;
A
#
# COMPACT_ATOMS: atom_id res chain seq x y z
N MET A 1 5.63 -19.42 0.05
CA MET A 1 6.11 -18.11 -0.42
C MET A 1 7.35 -18.28 -1.27
N PHE A 2 7.52 -17.43 -2.29
CA PHE A 2 8.59 -17.57 -3.29
C PHE A 2 9.56 -16.38 -3.27
N LEU A 3 9.46 -15.51 -2.28
CA LEU A 3 10.24 -14.26 -2.20
C LEU A 3 11.76 -14.50 -2.11
N ASN A 4 12.17 -15.61 -1.47
CA ASN A 4 13.57 -16.01 -1.42
C ASN A 4 14.19 -16.32 -2.79
N GLN A 5 13.35 -16.50 -3.83
CA GLN A 5 13.77 -16.75 -5.20
C GLN A 5 13.89 -15.48 -6.05
N LEU A 6 13.57 -14.30 -5.50
CA LEU A 6 13.83 -13.03 -6.17
C LEU A 6 15.31 -12.84 -6.42
N SER A 7 15.67 -12.49 -7.66
CA SER A 7 17.02 -12.57 -8.19
C SER A 7 18.00 -11.58 -7.56
N ASN A 8 17.52 -10.46 -7.07
CA ASN A 8 18.38 -9.40 -6.56
C ASN A 8 17.66 -8.49 -5.54
N GLN A 9 18.44 -7.65 -4.86
CA GLN A 9 17.96 -6.74 -3.82
C GLN A 9 16.96 -5.69 -4.35
N GLY A 10 17.15 -5.23 -5.60
CA GLY A 10 16.22 -4.28 -6.22
C GLY A 10 14.81 -4.86 -6.38
N ALA A 11 14.72 -6.13 -6.83
CA ALA A 11 13.45 -6.85 -6.95
C ALA A 11 12.77 -7.03 -5.59
N ARG A 12 13.53 -7.32 -4.53
CA ARG A 12 13.02 -7.47 -3.15
C ARG A 12 12.48 -6.16 -2.60
N THR A 13 13.24 -5.06 -2.77
CA THR A 13 12.80 -3.74 -2.34
C THR A 13 11.55 -3.28 -3.08
N LEU A 14 11.53 -3.43 -4.40
CA LEU A 14 10.37 -3.09 -5.23
C LEU A 14 9.12 -3.89 -4.79
N PHE A 15 9.28 -5.18 -4.53
CA PHE A 15 8.19 -6.01 -4.02
C PHE A 15 7.62 -5.43 -2.72
N LEU A 16 8.47 -5.08 -1.75
CA LEU A 16 8.01 -4.51 -0.48
C LEU A 16 7.30 -3.16 -0.66
N GLU A 17 7.80 -2.28 -1.52
CA GLU A 17 7.13 -1.02 -1.84
C GLU A 17 5.73 -1.26 -2.44
N LEU A 18 5.62 -2.20 -3.39
CA LEU A 18 4.35 -2.56 -4.00
C LEU A 18 3.41 -3.27 -3.00
N ALA A 19 3.92 -4.14 -2.13
CA ALA A 19 3.13 -4.80 -1.09
C ALA A 19 2.54 -3.79 -0.08
N VAL A 20 3.33 -2.79 0.32
CA VAL A 20 2.84 -1.68 1.15
C VAL A 20 1.75 -0.89 0.41
N MET A 21 1.90 -0.65 -0.89
CA MET A 21 0.87 0.03 -1.68
C MET A 21 -0.44 -0.78 -1.72
N VAL A 22 -0.37 -2.10 -1.96
CA VAL A 22 -1.55 -2.97 -1.94
C VAL A 22 -2.23 -2.93 -0.58
N ALA A 23 -1.49 -3.06 0.51
CA ALA A 23 -2.03 -2.99 1.87
C ALA A 23 -2.68 -1.63 2.20
N MET A 24 -2.17 -0.55 1.64
CA MET A 24 -2.70 0.80 1.90
C MET A 24 -3.93 1.15 1.07
N ILE A 25 -4.18 0.50 -0.08
CA ILE A 25 -5.22 0.95 -1.02
C ILE A 25 -6.63 0.67 -0.49
N GLU A 26 -6.86 -0.44 0.20
CA GLU A 26 -8.15 -0.75 0.83
C GLU A 26 -8.49 0.30 1.91
N GLY A 27 -7.50 0.65 2.73
CA GLY A 27 -7.67 1.57 3.85
C GLY A 27 -8.35 0.94 5.05
N ASN A 28 -8.08 1.47 6.22
CA ASN A 28 -8.71 1.02 7.47
C ASN A 28 -9.73 2.05 7.95
N LYS A 29 -11.02 1.82 7.67
CA LYS A 29 -12.13 2.71 8.06
C LYS A 29 -12.21 2.95 9.57
N GLN A 30 -11.87 1.96 10.40
CA GLN A 30 -11.86 2.11 11.86
C GLN A 30 -10.71 3.03 12.31
N SER A 31 -9.54 2.90 11.70
CA SER A 31 -8.41 3.80 11.95
C SER A 31 -8.71 5.23 11.56
N MET A 32 -9.40 5.46 10.43
CA MET A 32 -9.82 6.81 10.03
C MET A 32 -10.78 7.43 11.05
N ALA A 33 -11.81 6.69 11.47
CA ALA A 33 -12.75 7.15 12.50
C ALA A 33 -12.02 7.49 13.81
N LYS A 34 -11.03 6.67 14.20
CA LYS A 34 -10.19 6.92 15.37
C LYS A 34 -9.32 8.16 15.19
N GLN A 35 -8.67 8.35 14.03
CA GLN A 35 -7.88 9.56 13.75
C GLN A 35 -8.72 10.84 13.85
N VAL A 36 -9.92 10.82 13.29
CA VAL A 36 -10.86 11.95 13.38
C VAL A 36 -11.19 12.21 14.84
N ALA A 37 -11.54 11.16 15.62
CA ALA A 37 -11.88 11.30 17.04
C ALA A 37 -10.70 11.80 17.87
N ASP A 38 -9.49 11.29 17.67
CA ASP A 38 -8.28 11.69 18.38
C ASP A 38 -7.87 13.12 18.03
N ASN A 39 -8.02 13.53 16.77
CA ASN A 39 -7.78 14.90 16.33
C ASN A 39 -8.76 15.90 16.97
N ILE A 40 -10.05 15.58 17.02
CA ILE A 40 -11.09 16.40 17.68
C ILE A 40 -10.81 16.52 19.18
N GLN A 41 -10.27 15.47 19.82
CA GLN A 41 -9.92 15.47 21.24
C GLN A 41 -8.56 16.13 21.55
N GLY A 42 -7.84 16.59 20.53
CA GLY A 42 -6.52 17.22 20.69
C GLY A 42 -5.40 16.24 21.13
N ARG A 43 -5.65 14.94 21.05
CA ARG A 43 -4.66 13.89 21.34
C ARG A 43 -3.73 13.73 20.14
N LYS A 44 -2.54 14.28 20.25
CA LYS A 44 -1.47 14.12 19.25
C LYS A 44 -0.55 12.96 19.64
N ASP A 45 -1.07 11.77 19.73
CA ASP A 45 -0.19 10.61 19.78
C ASP A 45 0.35 10.36 18.36
N TYR A 46 1.67 10.30 18.26
CA TYR A 46 2.40 10.17 16.99
C TYR A 46 2.23 8.75 16.46
N ILE A 47 1.07 8.45 15.91
CA ILE A 47 0.88 7.25 15.10
C ILE A 47 1.32 7.63 13.69
N SER A 48 2.24 6.85 13.11
CA SER A 48 2.63 7.06 11.71
C SER A 48 1.38 7.19 10.83
N PRO A 49 1.20 8.30 10.11
CA PRO A 49 -0.01 8.50 9.32
C PRO A 49 -0.24 7.39 8.28
N TYR A 50 0.75 6.56 8.00
CA TYR A 50 0.67 5.46 7.05
C TYR A 50 0.28 4.13 7.71
N ALA A 51 0.72 3.84 8.92
CA ALA A 51 0.36 2.62 9.64
C ALA A 51 -1.13 2.55 10.02
N THR A 52 -1.81 3.69 10.11
CA THR A 52 -3.25 3.75 10.40
C THR A 52 -4.14 3.36 9.22
N PHE A 53 -3.57 3.23 8.01
CA PHE A 53 -4.31 2.86 6.79
C PHE A 53 -4.19 1.39 6.42
N ILE A 54 -3.36 0.61 7.13
CA ILE A 54 -3.12 -0.80 6.85
C ILE A 54 -3.88 -1.65 7.87
N ASP A 55 -4.57 -2.69 7.42
CA ASP A 55 -5.21 -3.66 8.29
C ASP A 55 -4.18 -4.46 9.11
N ASN A 56 -4.57 -4.92 10.31
CA ASN A 56 -3.66 -5.66 11.18
C ASN A 56 -3.15 -6.98 10.56
N LEU A 57 -3.97 -7.68 9.77
CA LEU A 57 -3.56 -8.92 9.11
C LEU A 57 -2.57 -8.64 7.99
N GLU A 58 -2.75 -7.55 7.28
CA GLU A 58 -1.82 -7.07 6.27
C GLU A 58 -0.49 -6.62 6.88
N LEU A 59 -0.52 -5.95 8.05
CA LEU A 59 0.70 -5.61 8.81
C LEU A 59 1.49 -6.87 9.20
N ILE A 60 0.81 -7.89 9.74
CA ILE A 60 1.44 -9.17 10.07
C ILE A 60 2.05 -9.80 8.81
N ARG A 61 1.35 -9.74 7.69
CA ARG A 61 1.84 -10.30 6.44
C ARG A 61 3.05 -9.56 5.90
N LEU A 62 3.07 -8.23 5.97
CA LEU A 62 4.24 -7.42 5.62
C LEU A 62 5.44 -7.74 6.50
N GLU A 63 5.23 -7.95 7.81
CA GLU A 63 6.28 -8.38 8.73
C GLU A 63 6.84 -9.76 8.35
N GLU A 64 5.99 -10.72 7.98
CA GLU A 64 6.42 -12.03 7.48
C GLU A 64 7.27 -11.89 6.21
N TYR A 65 6.86 -11.05 5.26
CA TYR A 65 7.62 -10.78 4.04
C TYR A 65 8.99 -10.19 4.32
N THR A 66 9.09 -9.25 5.26
CA THR A 66 10.39 -8.66 5.63
C THR A 66 11.32 -9.71 6.24
N LYS A 67 10.81 -10.61 7.08
CA LYS A 67 11.57 -11.72 7.66
C LYS A 67 12.04 -12.69 6.57
N GLU A 68 11.18 -13.07 5.62
CA GLU A 68 11.53 -13.97 4.52
C GLU A 68 12.61 -13.38 3.60
N LEU A 69 12.53 -12.07 3.36
CA LEU A 69 13.51 -11.36 2.55
C LEU A 69 14.82 -11.07 3.28
N SER A 70 14.97 -11.54 4.53
CA SER A 70 16.14 -11.32 5.40
C SER A 70 16.44 -9.83 5.64
N TYR A 71 15.42 -9.00 5.68
CA TYR A 71 15.56 -7.64 6.20
C TYR A 71 15.69 -7.73 7.71
N HIS A 72 16.87 -7.41 8.24
CA HIS A 72 17.06 -7.28 9.68
C HIS A 72 16.36 -6.01 10.16
N ILE A 73 15.29 -6.21 10.90
CA ILE A 73 14.71 -5.20 11.77
C ILE A 73 15.56 -5.26 13.05
N ASP A 74 16.20 -4.16 13.42
CA ASP A 74 16.89 -4.11 14.71
C ASP A 74 15.87 -4.39 15.81
N GLU A 75 16.20 -5.24 16.78
CA GLU A 75 15.28 -5.66 17.86
C GLU A 75 14.74 -4.46 18.70
N SER A 76 15.35 -3.29 18.54
CA SER A 76 14.95 -2.02 19.15
C SER A 76 13.92 -1.22 18.31
N ASP A 77 13.73 -1.58 17.06
CA ASP A 77 12.84 -0.84 16.16
C ASP A 77 11.46 -1.50 16.16
N ASP A 78 10.43 -0.73 16.48
CA ASP A 78 9.05 -1.15 16.24
C ASP A 78 8.87 -1.36 14.73
N PHE A 79 8.10 -2.37 14.34
CA PHE A 79 7.75 -2.64 12.93
C PHE A 79 7.15 -1.40 12.24
N HIS A 80 6.46 -0.55 12.99
CA HIS A 80 5.97 0.74 12.49
C HIS A 80 7.09 1.69 12.09
N ASP A 81 8.20 1.71 12.83
CA ASP A 81 9.38 2.51 12.49
C ASP A 81 10.07 1.95 11.24
N PHE A 82 10.08 0.63 11.09
CA PHE A 82 10.59 -0.04 9.89
C PHE A 82 9.75 0.29 8.65
N LEU A 83 8.41 0.25 8.74
CA LEU A 83 7.53 0.69 7.65
C LEU A 83 7.75 2.17 7.33
N TYR A 84 7.91 3.00 8.35
CA TYR A 84 8.26 4.41 8.17
C TYR A 84 9.59 4.55 7.45
N ASP A 85 10.56 3.70 7.72
CA ASP A 85 11.87 3.68 7.07
C ASP A 85 11.78 3.23 5.60
N ILE A 86 11.02 2.19 5.28
CA ILE A 86 10.73 1.81 3.89
C ILE A 86 10.09 2.97 3.13
N LEU A 87 9.14 3.66 3.77
CA LEU A 87 8.39 4.76 3.15
C LEU A 87 9.20 6.07 3.07
N SER A 88 10.10 6.33 4.02
CA SER A 88 10.67 7.68 4.26
C SER A 88 12.15 7.82 4.02
N LYS A 89 12.93 6.74 4.11
CA LYS A 89 14.39 6.85 4.05
C LYS A 89 14.93 6.45 2.67
N LYS A 90 15.75 7.34 2.13
CA LYS A 90 16.90 7.01 1.27
C LYS A 90 17.87 6.13 2.10
N GLY A 91 17.37 5.06 2.64
CA GLY A 91 18.06 4.26 3.60
C GLY A 91 18.88 3.18 2.94
N ARG A 92 19.57 2.43 3.74
CA ARG A 92 20.53 1.35 3.52
C ARG A 92 20.23 0.41 2.33
N TYR A 93 19.01 0.45 1.78
CA TYR A 93 18.53 -0.44 0.71
C TYR A 93 18.66 0.16 -0.70
N TYR A 94 18.66 1.50 -0.85
CA TYR A 94 18.73 2.18 -2.14
C TYR A 94 20.17 2.45 -2.64
N ASN A 95 21.17 2.35 -1.76
CA ASN A 95 22.59 2.57 -2.11
C ASN A 95 23.15 1.59 -3.16
N TYR A 96 22.44 0.51 -3.46
CA TYR A 96 22.87 -0.49 -4.46
C TYR A 96 22.60 -0.07 -5.91
N LEU A 97 21.81 0.94 -6.16
CA LEU A 97 21.37 1.31 -7.51
C LEU A 97 22.12 2.51 -8.09
N GLY A 98 22.94 3.21 -7.31
CA GLY A 98 23.84 4.27 -7.80
C GLY A 98 23.13 5.54 -8.29
N ARG A 99 21.81 5.68 -8.04
CA ARG A 99 21.03 6.88 -8.31
C ARG A 99 20.26 7.26 -7.04
N GLU A 100 20.06 8.56 -6.84
CA GLU A 100 19.16 9.09 -5.83
C GLU A 100 17.70 8.85 -6.28
N GLU A 101 17.16 7.66 -6.01
CA GLU A 101 15.75 7.39 -6.25
C GLU A 101 14.88 8.08 -5.20
N GLU A 102 13.74 8.63 -5.61
CA GLU A 102 12.77 9.19 -4.69
C GLU A 102 12.18 8.10 -3.77
N THR A 103 11.92 8.44 -2.50
CA THR A 103 11.28 7.52 -1.57
C THR A 103 9.82 7.32 -1.94
N LEU A 104 9.23 6.18 -1.57
CA LEU A 104 7.82 5.91 -1.79
C LEU A 104 6.94 7.02 -1.17
N LYS A 105 7.29 7.51 0.02
CA LYS A 105 6.63 8.65 0.68
C LYS A 105 6.67 9.93 -0.15
N SER A 106 7.84 10.24 -0.75
CA SER A 106 8.00 11.41 -1.61
C SER A 106 7.09 11.29 -2.84
N LEU A 107 7.05 10.12 -3.48
CA LEU A 107 6.18 9.85 -4.61
C LEU A 107 4.69 9.98 -4.25
N PHE A 108 4.28 9.45 -3.09
CA PHE A 108 2.90 9.63 -2.60
C PHE A 108 2.55 11.10 -2.38
N ASN A 109 3.41 11.86 -1.72
CA ASN A 109 3.16 13.29 -1.49
C ASN A 109 3.05 14.06 -2.80
N LYS A 110 3.96 13.82 -3.74
CA LYS A 110 3.97 14.44 -5.08
C LYS A 110 2.68 14.11 -5.85
N SER A 111 2.27 12.84 -5.86
CA SER A 111 1.04 12.38 -6.51
C SER A 111 -0.20 12.96 -5.84
N LYS A 112 -0.24 12.93 -4.50
CA LYS A 112 -1.35 13.48 -3.70
C LYS A 112 -1.53 14.98 -3.96
N GLU A 113 -0.46 15.77 -3.93
CA GLU A 113 -0.51 17.20 -4.19
C GLU A 113 -1.06 17.48 -5.60
N LYS A 114 -0.54 16.78 -6.61
CA LYS A 114 -1.00 16.93 -8.00
C LYS A 114 -2.51 16.65 -8.13
N ILE A 115 -2.96 15.50 -7.66
CA ILE A 115 -4.36 15.08 -7.79
C ILE A 115 -5.28 16.00 -6.96
N LEU A 116 -4.91 16.35 -5.73
CA LEU A 116 -5.71 17.27 -4.90
C LEU A 116 -5.82 18.66 -5.51
N ASP A 117 -4.78 19.16 -6.17
CA ASP A 117 -4.84 20.47 -6.85
C ASP A 117 -5.78 20.44 -8.05
N GLU A 118 -5.80 19.35 -8.82
CA GLU A 118 -6.79 19.15 -9.90
C GLU A 118 -8.23 19.16 -9.35
N TYR A 119 -8.47 18.49 -8.21
CA TYR A 119 -9.78 18.44 -7.56
C TYR A 119 -10.19 19.78 -6.92
N LYS A 120 -9.27 20.47 -6.26
CA LYS A 120 -9.54 21.79 -5.66
C LYS A 120 -9.98 22.85 -6.69
N ASN A 121 -9.51 22.71 -7.92
CA ASN A 121 -9.87 23.61 -9.03
C ASN A 121 -11.21 23.26 -9.67
N ASN A 122 -11.82 22.12 -9.32
CA ASN A 122 -13.13 21.71 -9.82
C ASN A 122 -14.24 22.02 -8.78
N ALA A 123 -14.99 23.10 -9.02
CA ALA A 123 -16.00 23.61 -8.08
C ALA A 123 -17.11 22.60 -7.76
N ASN A 124 -17.52 21.76 -8.72
CA ASN A 124 -18.58 20.76 -8.53
C ASN A 124 -18.13 19.65 -7.59
N ILE A 125 -16.93 19.12 -7.81
CA ILE A 125 -16.36 18.05 -6.98
C ILE A 125 -16.14 18.54 -5.54
N LYS A 126 -15.64 19.76 -5.38
CA LYS A 126 -15.46 20.38 -4.06
C LYS A 126 -16.78 20.46 -3.29
N GLN A 127 -17.87 20.84 -3.93
CA GLN A 127 -19.18 20.94 -3.28
C GLN A 127 -19.72 19.54 -2.91
N ASP A 128 -19.54 18.53 -3.75
CA ASP A 128 -19.98 17.16 -3.46
C ASP A 128 -19.22 16.55 -2.28
N ILE A 129 -17.91 16.79 -2.18
CA ILE A 129 -17.10 16.36 -1.03
C ILE A 129 -17.57 17.06 0.25
N LEU A 130 -17.78 18.38 0.20
CA LEU A 130 -18.27 19.14 1.34
C LEU A 130 -19.64 18.64 1.80
N ASN A 131 -20.54 18.36 0.88
CA ASN A 131 -21.87 17.82 1.18
C ASN A 131 -21.80 16.43 1.84
N LYS A 132 -20.91 15.53 1.36
CA LYS A 132 -20.69 14.23 1.98
C LYS A 132 -20.15 14.37 3.41
N LEU A 133 -19.14 15.19 3.63
CA LEU A 133 -18.54 15.41 4.94
C LEU A 133 -19.55 16.01 5.95
N VAL A 134 -20.33 16.99 5.52
CA VAL A 134 -21.37 17.59 6.35
C VAL A 134 -22.51 16.60 6.62
N GLY A 135 -22.87 15.77 5.63
CA GLY A 135 -23.89 14.72 5.78
C GLY A 135 -23.50 13.64 6.80
N GLU A 136 -22.20 13.42 7.02
CA GLU A 136 -21.67 12.52 8.04
C GLU A 136 -21.45 13.20 9.41
N GLY A 137 -21.83 14.47 9.55
CA GLY A 137 -21.74 15.23 10.80
C GLY A 137 -20.31 15.65 11.19
N ILE A 138 -19.40 15.69 10.22
CA ILE A 138 -18.00 16.06 10.46
C ILE A 138 -17.86 17.58 10.45
N ASP A 139 -17.37 18.14 11.57
CA ASP A 139 -17.03 19.56 11.65
C ASP A 139 -15.68 19.83 10.98
N LEU A 140 -15.74 20.31 9.75
CA LEU A 140 -14.58 20.57 8.91
C LEU A 140 -13.63 21.63 9.48
N LEU A 141 -14.13 22.55 10.33
CA LEU A 141 -13.32 23.62 10.91
C LEU A 141 -12.44 23.12 12.07
N SER A 142 -12.80 21.98 12.65
CA SER A 142 -12.05 21.35 13.75
C SER A 142 -10.93 20.42 13.29
N LEU A 143 -10.87 20.06 12.00
CA LEU A 143 -9.90 19.10 11.47
C LEU A 143 -8.58 19.78 11.06
N ASP A 144 -7.47 19.14 11.37
CA ASP A 144 -6.20 19.58 10.81
C ASP A 144 -6.12 19.29 9.30
N LYS A 145 -5.19 19.99 8.63
CA LYS A 145 -5.06 19.92 7.17
C LYS A 145 -4.82 18.48 6.66
N ASN A 146 -4.01 17.69 7.36
CA ASN A 146 -3.65 16.35 6.91
C ASN A 146 -4.83 15.38 7.04
N VAL A 147 -5.58 15.47 8.15
CA VAL A 147 -6.79 14.67 8.36
C VAL A 147 -7.84 15.02 7.31
N MET A 148 -8.03 16.30 7.03
CA MET A 148 -8.94 16.77 5.98
C MET A 148 -8.57 16.22 4.61
N GLU A 149 -7.29 16.30 4.22
CA GLU A 149 -6.82 15.79 2.94
C GLU A 149 -7.00 14.27 2.80
N ASN A 150 -6.76 13.52 3.86
CA ASN A 150 -6.97 12.07 3.86
C ASN A 150 -8.46 11.72 3.73
N LEU A 151 -9.35 12.44 4.43
CA LEU A 151 -10.79 12.27 4.28
C LEU A 151 -11.25 12.57 2.85
N ILE A 152 -10.73 13.62 2.24
CA ILE A 152 -11.04 13.94 0.83
C ILE A 152 -10.61 12.80 -0.09
N LEU A 153 -9.42 12.25 0.10
CA LEU A 153 -8.92 11.13 -0.70
C LEU A 153 -9.85 9.91 -0.64
N GLU A 154 -10.32 9.56 0.55
CA GLU A 154 -11.19 8.39 0.74
C GLU A 154 -12.62 8.63 0.27
N LEU A 155 -13.23 9.77 0.61
CA LEU A 155 -14.62 10.07 0.28
C LEU A 155 -14.86 10.39 -1.19
N ALA A 156 -13.87 10.99 -1.85
CA ALA A 156 -13.95 11.29 -3.28
C ALA A 156 -13.56 10.10 -4.16
N GLU A 157 -13.19 8.96 -3.58
CA GLU A 157 -12.70 7.79 -4.31
C GLU A 157 -11.50 8.08 -5.22
N ILE A 158 -10.75 9.14 -4.89
CA ILE A 158 -9.57 9.56 -5.67
C ILE A 158 -8.28 8.86 -5.26
N LYS A 159 -8.33 8.09 -4.19
CA LYS A 159 -7.18 7.34 -3.67
C LYS A 159 -6.54 6.48 -4.75
N MET A 160 -7.34 5.75 -5.52
CA MET A 160 -6.85 4.94 -6.64
C MET A 160 -6.04 5.77 -7.64
N GLN A 161 -6.50 6.99 -7.98
CA GLN A 161 -5.78 7.86 -8.91
C GLN A 161 -4.41 8.28 -8.38
N VAL A 162 -4.29 8.53 -7.06
CA VAL A 162 -3.00 8.82 -6.42
C VAL A 162 -2.07 7.61 -6.55
N PHE A 163 -2.57 6.40 -6.30
CA PHE A 163 -1.76 5.17 -6.41
C PHE A 163 -1.33 4.88 -7.85
N LEU A 164 -2.22 5.09 -8.83
CA LEU A 164 -1.87 4.96 -10.25
C LEU A 164 -0.79 5.98 -10.66
N GLN A 165 -0.89 7.21 -10.16
CA GLN A 165 0.15 8.22 -10.40
C GLN A 165 1.50 7.83 -9.76
N VAL A 166 1.48 7.20 -8.57
CA VAL A 166 2.70 6.64 -7.96
C VAL A 166 3.30 5.55 -8.83
N LEU A 167 2.48 4.65 -9.40
CA LEU A 167 2.97 3.62 -10.32
C LEU A 167 3.61 4.20 -11.58
N GLU A 168 3.07 5.28 -12.15
CA GLU A 168 3.70 5.98 -13.27
C GLU A 168 5.11 6.46 -12.90
N TYR A 169 5.26 7.08 -11.73
CA TYR A 169 6.58 7.50 -11.24
C TYR A 169 7.53 6.32 -10.98
N PHE A 170 7.01 5.14 -10.61
CA PHE A 170 7.85 3.95 -10.47
C PHE A 170 8.54 3.56 -11.77
N VAL A 171 7.87 3.73 -12.93
CA VAL A 171 8.48 3.46 -14.23
C VAL A 171 9.67 4.37 -14.49
N GLU A 172 9.54 5.64 -14.10
CA GLU A 172 10.55 6.66 -14.33
C GLU A 172 11.70 6.56 -13.33
N GLU A 173 11.39 6.35 -12.03
CA GLU A 173 12.33 6.51 -10.93
C GLU A 173 12.96 5.17 -10.49
N ARG A 174 12.33 4.02 -10.77
CA ARG A 174 12.82 2.70 -10.34
C ARG A 174 13.57 1.97 -11.45
N ALA A 175 14.87 2.24 -11.56
CA ALA A 175 15.74 1.60 -12.55
C ALA A 175 15.77 0.05 -12.42
N CYS A 176 15.35 -0.52 -11.27
CA CYS A 176 15.28 -1.96 -11.08
C CYS A 176 14.18 -2.63 -11.93
N ILE A 177 13.11 -1.93 -12.30
CA ILE A 177 12.00 -2.50 -13.10
C ILE A 177 12.51 -3.06 -14.42
N SER A 178 13.37 -2.32 -15.12
CA SER A 178 13.96 -2.77 -16.39
C SER A 178 14.93 -3.94 -16.27
N ARG A 179 15.31 -4.31 -15.03
CA ARG A 179 16.25 -5.40 -14.74
C ARG A 179 15.57 -6.63 -14.15
N LEU A 180 14.24 -6.59 -13.95
CA LEU A 180 13.50 -7.75 -13.48
C LEU A 180 13.51 -8.85 -14.53
N THR A 181 13.77 -10.07 -14.08
CA THR A 181 13.55 -11.26 -14.90
C THR A 181 12.05 -11.56 -14.99
N GLU A 182 11.62 -12.30 -16.01
CA GLU A 182 10.23 -12.76 -16.10
C GLU A 182 9.80 -13.58 -14.87
N LYS A 183 10.74 -14.30 -14.26
CA LYS A 183 10.50 -15.00 -13.01
C LYS A 183 10.25 -14.05 -11.85
N ASP A 184 11.06 -12.98 -11.71
CA ASP A 184 10.87 -11.99 -10.65
C ASP A 184 9.49 -11.32 -10.76
N LYS A 185 9.09 -10.90 -11.97
CA LYS A 185 7.80 -10.28 -12.23
C LYS A 185 6.64 -11.18 -11.79
N LYS A 186 6.70 -12.47 -12.18
CA LYS A 186 5.67 -13.48 -11.81
C LYS A 186 5.62 -13.72 -10.31
N ILE A 187 6.78 -13.80 -9.64
CA ILE A 187 6.84 -13.95 -8.18
C ILE A 187 6.22 -12.72 -7.50
N ILE A 188 6.59 -11.52 -7.93
CA ILE A 188 6.04 -10.28 -7.36
C ILE A 188 4.52 -10.28 -7.47
N ILE A 189 3.97 -10.51 -8.65
CA ILE A 189 2.51 -10.51 -8.85
C ILE A 189 1.83 -11.59 -7.99
N PHE A 190 2.36 -12.80 -7.96
CA PHE A 190 1.81 -13.90 -7.17
C PHE A 190 1.75 -13.56 -5.67
N GLU A 191 2.83 -12.99 -5.12
CA GLU A 191 2.90 -12.62 -3.71
C GLU A 191 2.09 -11.35 -3.38
N LEU A 192 1.91 -10.41 -4.33
CA LEU A 192 1.00 -9.28 -4.17
C LEU A 192 -0.46 -9.73 -4.08
N ILE A 193 -0.86 -10.71 -4.90
CA ILE A 193 -2.19 -11.34 -4.76
C ILE A 193 -2.31 -12.01 -3.39
N GLY A 194 -1.25 -12.70 -2.93
CA GLY A 194 -1.18 -13.26 -1.59
C GLY A 194 -1.31 -12.20 -0.49
N MET A 195 -0.79 -11.00 -0.69
CA MET A 195 -0.98 -9.87 0.21
C MET A 195 -2.45 -9.47 0.33
N GLY A 196 -3.13 -9.25 -0.80
CA GLY A 196 -4.55 -8.90 -0.80
C GLY A 196 -5.47 -9.99 -0.20
N PHE A 197 -5.06 -11.26 -0.21
CA PHE A 197 -5.80 -12.34 0.46
C PHE A 197 -5.49 -12.47 1.96
N SER A 198 -4.61 -11.67 2.54
CA SER A 198 -4.19 -11.81 3.95
C SER A 198 -5.36 -11.70 4.94
N ASN A 199 -6.36 -10.90 4.62
CA ASN A 199 -7.60 -10.75 5.39
C ASN A 199 -8.74 -11.69 4.90
N ASN A 200 -8.44 -12.71 4.09
CA ASN A 200 -9.35 -13.66 3.44
C ASN A 200 -10.26 -13.08 2.35
N ASN A 201 -10.03 -11.87 1.91
CA ASN A 201 -10.83 -11.24 0.86
C ASN A 201 -9.98 -10.26 0.06
N LEU A 202 -9.68 -10.58 -1.19
CA LEU A 202 -9.03 -9.65 -2.09
C LEU A 202 -10.03 -8.55 -2.50
N ASP A 203 -9.83 -7.34 -2.01
CA ASP A 203 -10.65 -6.18 -2.33
C ASP A 203 -10.54 -5.81 -3.82
N GLU A 204 -11.60 -5.20 -4.35
CA GLU A 204 -11.63 -4.79 -5.75
C GLU A 204 -10.55 -3.74 -6.08
N LYS A 205 -10.28 -2.82 -5.16
CA LYS A 205 -9.24 -1.78 -5.34
C LYS A 205 -7.83 -2.37 -5.30
N GLU A 206 -7.59 -3.31 -4.40
CA GLU A 206 -6.33 -4.06 -4.35
C GLU A 206 -6.09 -4.80 -5.66
N PHE A 207 -7.10 -5.51 -6.13
CA PHE A 207 -6.99 -6.26 -7.38
C PHE A 207 -6.77 -5.36 -8.58
N LEU A 208 -7.47 -4.22 -8.66
CA LEU A 208 -7.23 -3.21 -9.70
C LEU A 208 -5.78 -2.68 -9.66
N LEU A 209 -5.25 -2.39 -8.48
CA LEU A 209 -3.86 -1.95 -8.35
C LEU A 209 -2.88 -3.04 -8.82
N ILE A 210 -3.12 -4.31 -8.44
CA ILE A 210 -2.30 -5.44 -8.89
C ILE A 210 -2.39 -5.63 -10.40
N GLN A 211 -3.55 -5.42 -11.02
CA GLN A 211 -3.71 -5.44 -12.47
C GLN A 211 -2.85 -4.37 -13.16
N GLU A 212 -2.79 -3.16 -12.60
CA GLU A 212 -1.94 -2.11 -13.17
C GLU A 212 -0.44 -2.44 -13.01
N VAL A 213 -0.03 -3.04 -11.88
CA VAL A 213 1.34 -3.56 -11.72
C VAL A 213 1.63 -4.68 -12.74
N ALA A 214 0.67 -5.58 -12.99
CA ALA A 214 0.84 -6.64 -13.98
C ALA A 214 1.01 -6.08 -15.40
N LYS A 215 0.25 -5.05 -15.77
CA LYS A 215 0.43 -4.32 -17.04
C LYS A 215 1.82 -3.68 -17.14
N LEU A 216 2.29 -3.05 -16.06
CA LEU A 216 3.63 -2.47 -15.97
C LEU A 216 4.73 -3.52 -16.21
N PHE A 217 4.50 -4.75 -15.80
CA PHE A 217 5.42 -5.88 -15.94
C PHE A 217 5.23 -6.65 -17.26
N ASP A 218 4.30 -6.26 -18.11
CA ASP A 218 3.93 -6.96 -19.35
C ASP A 218 3.51 -8.42 -19.07
N ILE A 219 2.69 -8.60 -18.02
CA ILE A 219 2.10 -9.90 -17.65
C ILE A 219 0.66 -9.96 -18.18
N ASP A 220 0.37 -11.03 -18.92
CA ASP A 220 -0.96 -11.26 -19.49
C ASP A 220 -2.04 -11.38 -18.39
N ALA A 221 -3.22 -10.84 -18.67
CA ALA A 221 -4.38 -10.89 -17.78
C ALA A 221 -4.81 -12.33 -17.46
N GLU A 222 -4.60 -13.27 -18.39
CA GLU A 222 -4.91 -14.69 -18.19
C GLU A 222 -4.05 -15.29 -17.06
N TYR A 223 -2.75 -14.99 -17.02
CA TYR A 223 -1.86 -15.37 -15.92
C TYR A 223 -2.29 -14.78 -14.57
N LEU A 224 -2.78 -13.55 -14.58
CA LEU A 224 -3.22 -12.89 -13.36
C LEU A 224 -4.43 -13.60 -12.73
N GLU A 225 -5.41 -13.99 -13.54
CA GLU A 225 -6.57 -14.74 -13.06
C GLU A 225 -6.17 -16.16 -12.59
N GLU A 226 -5.28 -16.84 -13.31
CA GLU A 226 -4.73 -18.14 -12.87
C GLU A 226 -4.03 -18.03 -11.50
N PHE A 227 -3.21 -16.99 -11.28
CA PHE A 227 -2.56 -16.75 -10.00
C PHE A 227 -3.56 -16.47 -8.90
N LYS A 228 -4.58 -15.67 -9.16
CA LYS A 228 -5.66 -15.37 -8.22
C LYS A 228 -6.39 -16.64 -7.77
N ASP A 229 -6.73 -17.52 -8.70
CA ASP A 229 -7.40 -18.77 -8.39
C ASP A 229 -6.49 -19.70 -7.59
N LEU A 230 -5.21 -19.83 -7.92
CA LEU A 230 -4.24 -20.61 -7.18
C LEU A 230 -4.04 -20.10 -5.75
N VAL A 231 -3.86 -18.80 -5.57
CA VAL A 231 -3.71 -18.17 -4.25
C VAL A 231 -4.95 -18.42 -3.39
N LYS A 232 -6.14 -18.23 -3.97
CA LYS A 232 -7.41 -18.49 -3.28
C LYS A 232 -7.50 -19.94 -2.77
N VAL A 233 -7.08 -20.91 -3.58
CA VAL A 233 -7.04 -22.35 -3.16
C VAL A 233 -6.05 -22.54 -2.02
N ILE A 234 -4.85 -21.96 -2.09
CA ILE A 234 -3.84 -22.05 -1.04
C ILE A 234 -4.37 -21.51 0.29
N TYR A 235 -4.95 -20.33 0.29
CA TYR A 235 -5.51 -19.72 1.50
C TYR A 235 -6.67 -20.52 2.07
N LYS A 236 -7.54 -21.07 1.21
CA LYS A 236 -8.63 -21.96 1.66
C LYS A 236 -8.08 -23.20 2.38
N VAL A 237 -7.09 -23.86 1.80
CA VAL A 237 -6.47 -25.06 2.40
C VAL A 237 -5.75 -24.73 3.71
N GLN A 238 -5.05 -23.59 3.76
CA GLN A 238 -4.38 -23.14 4.99
C GLN A 238 -5.38 -22.87 6.11
N LYS A 239 -6.52 -22.23 5.79
CA LYS A 239 -7.59 -21.99 6.75
C LYS A 239 -8.20 -23.28 7.27
N GLU A 240 -8.57 -24.23 6.38
CA GLU A 240 -9.11 -25.52 6.75
C GLU A 240 -8.15 -26.31 7.65
N ALA A 241 -6.84 -26.28 7.35
CA ALA A 241 -5.82 -26.89 8.18
C ALA A 241 -5.70 -26.23 9.56
N SER A 242 -5.78 -24.89 9.62
CA SER A 242 -5.74 -24.14 10.87
C SER A 242 -6.97 -24.44 11.74
N ASP A 243 -8.15 -24.54 11.14
CA ASP A 243 -9.39 -24.86 11.84
C ASP A 243 -9.30 -26.25 12.47
N LEU A 244 -8.81 -27.24 11.70
CA LEU A 244 -8.60 -28.61 12.20
C LEU A 244 -7.57 -28.74 13.34
N ILE A 245 -6.55 -27.86 13.36
CA ILE A 245 -5.53 -27.87 14.42
C ILE A 245 -6.08 -27.26 15.71
N ASN A 246 -7.04 -26.34 15.60
CA ASN A 246 -7.63 -25.63 16.74
C ASN A 246 -8.90 -26.29 17.31
N GLU A 247 -9.43 -27.34 16.68
CA GLU A 247 -10.45 -28.24 17.21
C GLU A 247 -9.88 -29.22 18.27
#